data_96e2840a9435690dbf07f6f868341bb9
#
_entry.id   96e2840a9435690dbf07f6f868341bb9
#
_cell.length_a   1.000
_cell.length_b   1.000
_cell.length_c   1.000
_cell.angle_alpha   90.00
_cell.angle_beta   90.00
_cell.angle_gamma   90.00
#
_symmetry.space_group_name_H-M   'P 1'
#
loop_
_entity.id
_entity.type
_entity.pdbx_description
1 polymer ?
#
loop_
_entity_poly.entity_id
_entity_poly.type
_entity_poly.pdbx_seq_one_letter_code
_entity_poly.pdbx_strand_id
1 'polypeptide(L)'
;MTGEELCRASGLSADELAQLERFGLVATGRSVGGMPYYDEDALLVASLAAGCMKFGVEPRHLRMYRTAAEREAGFFEQLVLPMLKQRNPESRQQALETIEELSRLGEGLRRAMLRSALRGYLE
;
A
#
# COMPACT_ATOMS: atom_id res chain seq x y z
N MET A 1 -3.48 15.89 -6.39
CA MET A 1 -4.27 16.76 -5.49
C MET A 1 -3.40 17.32 -4.39
N THR A 2 -3.83 18.43 -3.80
CA THR A 2 -3.14 19.03 -2.67
C THR A 2 -3.44 18.27 -1.38
N GLY A 3 -2.70 18.59 -0.30
CA GLY A 3 -2.96 17.99 1.00
C GLY A 3 -4.35 18.28 1.53
N GLU A 4 -4.85 19.49 1.32
CA GLU A 4 -6.20 19.86 1.73
C GLU A 4 -7.25 19.04 0.99
N GLU A 5 -7.06 18.89 -0.32
CA GLU A 5 -7.96 18.09 -1.15
C GLU A 5 -7.93 16.61 -0.73
N LEU A 6 -6.73 16.09 -0.44
CA LEU A 6 -6.57 14.72 0.02
C LEU A 6 -7.29 14.48 1.35
N CYS A 7 -7.12 15.37 2.31
CA CYS A 7 -7.79 15.28 3.61
C CYS A 7 -9.31 15.33 3.45
N ARG A 8 -9.78 16.24 2.62
CA ARG A 8 -11.22 16.38 2.38
C ARG A 8 -11.80 15.11 1.74
N ALA A 9 -11.11 14.57 0.75
CA ALA A 9 -11.58 13.38 0.04
C ALA A 9 -11.50 12.11 0.87
N SER A 10 -10.49 11.98 1.74
CA SER A 10 -10.25 10.78 2.54
C SER A 10 -10.94 10.78 3.90
N GLY A 11 -11.24 11.95 4.42
CA GLY A 11 -11.78 12.10 5.76
C GLY A 11 -10.72 12.23 6.85
N LEU A 12 -9.46 12.33 6.47
CA LEU A 12 -8.36 12.53 7.43
C LEU A 12 -8.24 13.98 7.83
N SER A 13 -7.78 14.22 9.07
CA SER A 13 -7.32 15.52 9.48
C SER A 13 -5.90 15.76 8.93
N ALA A 14 -5.47 17.03 8.94
CA ALA A 14 -4.11 17.37 8.52
C ALA A 14 -3.07 16.66 9.41
N ASP A 15 -3.34 16.55 10.72
CA ASP A 15 -2.44 15.87 11.65
C ASP A 15 -2.35 14.37 11.37
N GLU A 16 -3.49 13.74 11.08
CA GLU A 16 -3.52 12.32 10.71
C GLU A 16 -2.74 12.06 9.44
N LEU A 17 -2.89 12.92 8.43
CA LEU A 17 -2.12 12.81 7.20
C LEU A 17 -0.62 12.93 7.48
N ALA A 18 -0.22 13.89 8.31
CA ALA A 18 1.17 14.07 8.68
C ALA A 18 1.73 12.83 9.38
N GLN A 19 0.95 12.17 10.22
CA GLN A 19 1.36 10.93 10.87
C GLN A 19 1.52 9.78 9.88
N LEU A 20 0.62 9.65 8.90
CA LEU A 20 0.75 8.64 7.86
C LEU A 20 2.01 8.85 7.03
N GLU A 21 2.36 10.10 6.75
CA GLU A 21 3.61 10.42 6.07
C GLU A 21 4.81 10.05 6.93
N ARG A 22 4.75 10.36 8.22
CA ARG A 22 5.84 10.04 9.16
C ARG A 22 6.12 8.56 9.21
N PHE A 23 5.07 7.74 9.19
CA PHE A 23 5.21 6.28 9.23
C PHE A 23 5.39 5.67 7.84
N GLY A 24 5.49 6.49 6.81
CA GLY A 24 5.81 6.04 5.46
C GLY A 24 4.67 5.36 4.71
N LEU A 25 3.43 5.56 5.14
CA LEU A 25 2.27 4.97 4.47
C LEU A 25 1.83 5.79 3.27
N VAL A 26 2.00 7.10 3.36
CA VAL A 26 1.68 8.02 2.27
C VAL A 26 2.95 8.80 1.95
N ALA A 27 3.30 8.86 0.68
CA ALA A 27 4.42 9.66 0.22
C ALA A 27 3.89 10.82 -0.61
N THR A 28 4.54 11.96 -0.47
CA THR A 28 4.29 13.08 -1.37
C THR A 28 4.91 12.74 -2.73
N GLY A 29 4.16 12.98 -3.78
CA GLY A 29 4.69 12.87 -5.13
C GLY A 29 5.41 14.15 -5.51
N ARG A 30 5.16 14.63 -6.72
CA ARG A 30 5.78 15.85 -7.22
C ARG A 30 5.31 17.06 -6.43
N SER A 31 6.22 18.01 -6.24
CA SER A 31 5.83 19.33 -5.79
C SER A 31 5.32 20.13 -6.98
N VAL A 32 4.17 20.74 -6.82
CA VAL A 32 3.59 21.64 -7.83
C VAL A 32 3.54 23.02 -7.20
N GLY A 33 4.27 23.96 -7.78
CA GLY A 33 4.35 25.31 -7.24
C GLY A 33 4.89 25.39 -5.83
N GLY A 34 5.80 24.48 -5.47
CA GLY A 34 6.37 24.40 -4.13
C GLY A 34 5.48 23.70 -3.10
N MET A 35 4.30 23.25 -3.49
CA MET A 35 3.37 22.54 -2.61
C MET A 35 3.42 21.05 -2.86
N PRO A 36 3.34 20.22 -1.79
CA PRO A 36 3.24 18.77 -1.96
C PRO A 36 2.00 18.39 -2.78
N TYR A 37 2.16 17.42 -3.64
CA TYR A 37 1.07 16.94 -4.48
C TYR A 37 0.91 15.44 -4.31
N TYR A 38 -0.31 14.97 -4.22
CA TYR A 38 -0.64 13.56 -3.93
C TYR A 38 -1.35 12.92 -5.12
N ASP A 39 -1.02 11.65 -5.38
CA ASP A 39 -1.61 10.89 -6.47
C ASP A 39 -2.80 10.04 -6.00
N GLU A 40 -3.34 9.25 -6.94
CA GLU A 40 -4.49 8.40 -6.65
C GLU A 40 -4.17 7.29 -5.64
N ASP A 41 -2.95 6.77 -5.67
CA ASP A 41 -2.54 5.74 -4.71
C ASP A 41 -2.50 6.32 -3.29
N ALA A 42 -2.03 7.55 -3.16
CA ALA A 42 -2.04 8.24 -1.87
C ALA A 42 -3.47 8.41 -1.34
N LEU A 43 -4.40 8.76 -2.23
CA LEU A 43 -5.81 8.89 -1.84
C LEU A 43 -6.38 7.56 -1.39
N LEU A 44 -6.07 6.48 -2.11
CA LEU A 44 -6.55 5.15 -1.73
C LEU A 44 -6.04 4.74 -0.36
N VAL A 45 -4.73 4.89 -0.12
CA VAL A 45 -4.14 4.56 1.18
C VAL A 45 -4.75 5.42 2.29
N ALA A 46 -4.88 6.72 2.05
CA ALA A 46 -5.46 7.64 3.03
C ALA A 46 -6.90 7.26 3.37
N SER A 47 -7.69 6.92 2.35
CA SER A 47 -9.10 6.55 2.54
C SER A 47 -9.24 5.25 3.34
N LEU A 48 -8.40 4.25 3.04
CA LEU A 48 -8.41 2.98 3.77
C LEU A 48 -7.94 3.19 5.21
N ALA A 49 -6.91 4.01 5.40
CA ALA A 49 -6.42 4.35 6.73
C ALA A 49 -7.51 5.03 7.56
N ALA A 50 -8.23 5.98 6.96
CA ALA A 50 -9.33 6.66 7.63
C ALA A 50 -10.40 5.67 8.06
N GLY A 51 -10.70 4.68 7.21
CA GLY A 51 -11.63 3.61 7.56
C GLY A 51 -11.19 2.81 8.76
N CYS A 52 -9.90 2.46 8.83
CA CYS A 52 -9.34 1.73 9.96
C CYS A 52 -9.42 2.54 11.26
N MET A 53 -9.16 3.84 11.17
CA MET A 53 -9.16 4.72 12.34
C MET A 53 -10.53 4.81 13.02
N LYS A 54 -11.61 4.59 12.28
CA LYS A 54 -12.96 4.55 12.85
C LYS A 54 -13.13 3.42 13.88
N PHE A 55 -12.29 2.41 13.80
CA PHE A 55 -12.32 1.27 14.73
C PHE A 55 -11.23 1.32 15.79
N GLY A 56 -10.63 2.51 15.99
CA GLY A 56 -9.61 2.69 17.02
C GLY A 56 -8.19 2.35 16.58
N VAL A 57 -7.98 2.03 15.31
CA VAL A 57 -6.64 1.81 14.78
C VAL A 57 -5.95 3.16 14.64
N GLU A 58 -4.74 3.27 15.18
CA GLU A 58 -3.95 4.49 15.06
C GLU A 58 -2.97 4.39 13.88
N PRO A 59 -2.51 5.55 13.34
CA PRO A 59 -1.54 5.53 12.23
C PRO A 59 -0.31 4.66 12.50
N ARG A 60 0.22 4.67 13.73
CA ARG A 60 1.39 3.84 14.08
C ARG A 60 1.15 2.35 13.88
N HIS A 61 -0.08 1.88 14.09
CA HIS A 61 -0.43 0.47 13.90
C HIS A 61 -0.37 0.07 12.42
N LEU A 62 -0.63 1.01 11.53
CA LEU A 62 -0.69 0.75 10.09
C LEU A 62 0.69 0.50 9.48
N ARG A 63 1.76 0.78 10.23
CA ARG A 63 3.12 0.47 9.77
C ARG A 63 3.30 -1.01 9.43
N MET A 64 2.55 -1.89 10.08
CA MET A 64 2.64 -3.32 9.78
C MET A 64 2.28 -3.63 8.33
N TYR A 65 1.35 -2.87 7.75
CA TYR A 65 0.96 -3.06 6.35
C TYR A 65 2.06 -2.60 5.41
N ARG A 66 2.71 -1.48 5.73
CA ARG A 66 3.85 -1.01 4.94
C ARG A 66 4.99 -2.02 4.98
N THR A 67 5.33 -2.50 6.15
CA THR A 67 6.41 -3.48 6.34
C THR A 67 6.12 -4.76 5.57
N ALA A 68 4.90 -5.28 5.68
CA ALA A 68 4.50 -6.49 4.97
C ALA A 68 4.56 -6.29 3.45
N ALA A 69 4.06 -5.16 2.96
CA ALA A 69 4.06 -4.85 1.53
C ALA A 69 5.48 -4.72 0.97
N GLU A 70 6.37 -4.07 1.72
CA GLU A 70 7.77 -3.92 1.29
C GLU A 70 8.49 -5.26 1.23
N ARG A 71 8.25 -6.13 2.20
CA ARG A 71 8.83 -7.48 2.20
C ARG A 71 8.33 -8.29 1.02
N GLU A 72 7.04 -8.22 0.76
CA GLU A 72 6.43 -8.92 -0.35
C GLU A 72 6.95 -8.39 -1.69
N ALA A 73 7.03 -7.07 -1.83
CA ALA A 73 7.55 -6.45 -3.05
C ALA A 73 9.01 -6.88 -3.30
N GLY A 74 9.84 -6.89 -2.26
CA GLY A 74 11.23 -7.32 -2.37
C GLY A 74 11.36 -8.78 -2.79
N PHE A 75 10.51 -9.64 -2.26
CA PHE A 75 10.49 -11.05 -2.64
C PHE A 75 10.07 -11.24 -4.11
N PHE A 76 9.02 -10.55 -4.53
CA PHE A 76 8.56 -10.62 -5.93
C PHE A 76 9.63 -10.12 -6.88
N GLU A 77 10.33 -9.05 -6.51
CA GLU A 77 11.41 -8.49 -7.30
C GLU A 77 12.50 -9.55 -7.55
N GLN A 78 12.89 -10.29 -6.51
CA GLN A 78 13.87 -11.36 -6.65
C GLN A 78 13.39 -12.44 -7.63
N LEU A 79 12.12 -12.81 -7.57
CA LEU A 79 11.58 -13.85 -8.43
C LEU A 79 11.54 -13.44 -9.90
N VAL A 80 11.28 -12.18 -10.20
CA VAL A 80 11.18 -11.71 -11.59
C VAL A 80 12.48 -11.14 -12.14
N LEU A 81 13.50 -10.97 -11.31
CA LEU A 81 14.77 -10.39 -11.75
C LEU A 81 15.38 -11.10 -12.95
N PRO A 82 15.39 -12.45 -13.03
CA PRO A 82 15.91 -13.13 -14.23
C PRO A 82 15.17 -12.73 -15.50
N MET A 83 13.87 -12.52 -15.43
CA MET A 83 13.07 -12.09 -16.59
C MET A 83 13.43 -10.67 -17.01
N LEU A 84 13.63 -9.78 -16.03
CA LEU A 84 13.98 -8.38 -16.31
C LEU A 84 15.37 -8.26 -16.91
N LYS A 85 16.31 -9.15 -16.54
CA LYS A 85 17.67 -9.14 -17.05
C LYS A 85 17.77 -9.48 -18.53
N GLN A 86 16.77 -10.14 -19.10
CA GLN A 86 16.75 -10.49 -20.51
C GLN A 86 16.55 -9.26 -21.41
N ARG A 87 16.07 -8.14 -20.84
CA ARG A 87 15.94 -6.84 -21.51
C ARG A 87 15.18 -6.87 -22.83
N ASN A 88 14.14 -7.69 -22.92
CA ASN A 88 13.26 -7.66 -24.08
C ASN A 88 11.82 -7.44 -23.62
N PRO A 89 10.95 -6.92 -24.51
CA PRO A 89 9.57 -6.60 -24.13
C PRO A 89 8.77 -7.79 -23.65
N GLU A 90 9.01 -8.97 -24.20
CA GLU A 90 8.26 -10.18 -23.83
C GLU A 90 8.59 -10.62 -22.42
N SER A 91 9.87 -10.62 -22.06
CA SER A 91 10.29 -10.97 -20.70
C SER A 91 9.81 -9.94 -19.68
N ARG A 92 9.80 -8.66 -20.07
CA ARG A 92 9.28 -7.61 -19.21
C ARG A 92 7.79 -7.81 -18.95
N GLN A 93 7.04 -8.12 -20.00
CA GLN A 93 5.61 -8.39 -19.88
C GLN A 93 5.35 -9.62 -18.99
N GLN A 94 6.15 -10.66 -19.17
CA GLN A 94 6.06 -11.86 -18.34
C GLN A 94 6.32 -11.53 -16.86
N ALA A 95 7.30 -10.67 -16.58
CA ALA A 95 7.60 -10.24 -15.21
C ALA A 95 6.40 -9.52 -14.59
N LEU A 96 5.78 -8.61 -15.36
CA LEU A 96 4.61 -7.86 -14.87
C LEU A 96 3.43 -8.79 -14.59
N GLU A 97 3.17 -9.72 -15.48
CA GLU A 97 2.08 -10.70 -15.30
C GLU A 97 2.33 -11.60 -14.09
N THR A 98 3.59 -12.00 -13.89
CA THR A 98 3.97 -12.81 -12.73
C THR A 98 3.74 -12.05 -11.44
N ILE A 99 4.12 -10.77 -11.38
CA ILE A 99 3.89 -9.93 -10.20
C ILE A 99 2.40 -9.80 -9.91
N GLU A 100 1.59 -9.55 -10.93
CA GLU A 100 0.14 -9.43 -10.75
C GLU A 100 -0.47 -10.71 -10.21
N GLU A 101 -0.09 -11.85 -10.75
CA GLU A 101 -0.60 -13.15 -10.29
C GLU A 101 -0.14 -13.47 -8.87
N LEU A 102 1.13 -13.21 -8.55
CA LEU A 102 1.65 -13.42 -7.20
C LEU A 102 0.97 -12.49 -6.19
N SER A 103 0.68 -11.26 -6.59
CA SER A 103 -0.05 -10.31 -5.72
C SER A 103 -1.43 -10.82 -5.40
N ARG A 104 -2.13 -11.35 -6.41
CA ARG A 104 -3.47 -11.91 -6.23
C ARG A 104 -3.45 -13.13 -5.32
N LEU A 105 -2.50 -14.04 -5.55
CA LEU A 105 -2.37 -15.24 -4.72
C LEU A 105 -1.98 -14.91 -3.29
N GLY A 106 -1.05 -13.97 -3.11
CA GLY A 106 -0.62 -13.52 -1.78
C GLY A 106 -1.75 -12.89 -0.99
N GLU A 107 -2.58 -12.10 -1.66
CA GLU A 107 -3.75 -11.49 -1.03
C GLU A 107 -4.71 -12.57 -0.53
N GLY A 108 -4.96 -13.60 -1.34
CA GLY A 108 -5.80 -14.73 -0.95
C GLY A 108 -5.22 -15.53 0.21
N LEU A 109 -3.92 -15.77 0.17
CA LEU A 109 -3.23 -16.48 1.27
C LEU A 109 -3.33 -15.70 2.57
N ARG A 110 -3.08 -14.40 2.53
CA ARG A 110 -3.16 -13.56 3.73
C ARG A 110 -4.57 -13.59 4.31
N ARG A 111 -5.58 -13.49 3.47
CA ARG A 111 -6.97 -13.54 3.91
C ARG A 111 -7.31 -14.87 4.57
N ALA A 112 -6.87 -15.98 3.97
CA ALA A 112 -7.10 -17.31 4.51
C ALA A 112 -6.38 -17.51 5.85
N MET A 113 -5.15 -17.06 5.94
CA MET A 113 -4.35 -17.18 7.16
C MET A 113 -4.90 -16.30 8.28
N LEU A 114 -5.38 -15.11 7.95
CA LEU A 114 -6.00 -14.23 8.93
C LEU A 114 -7.28 -14.85 9.48
N ARG A 115 -8.10 -15.43 8.59
CA ARG A 115 -9.32 -16.12 9.01
C ARG A 115 -9.00 -17.28 9.95
N SER A 116 -7.97 -18.06 9.61
CA SER A 116 -7.52 -19.18 10.46
C SER A 116 -7.08 -18.71 11.83
N ALA A 117 -6.30 -17.61 11.86
CA ALA A 117 -5.80 -17.05 13.11
C ALA A 117 -6.93 -16.53 14.02
N LEU A 118 -8.01 -16.05 13.40
CA LEU A 118 -9.15 -15.48 14.12
C LEU A 118 -10.31 -16.48 14.31
N ARG A 119 -10.10 -17.73 13.95
CA ARG A 119 -11.19 -18.73 13.95
C ARG A 119 -11.95 -18.81 15.27
N GLY A 120 -11.25 -18.77 16.40
CA GLY A 120 -11.86 -18.83 17.71
C GLY A 120 -12.82 -17.68 18.01
N TYR A 121 -12.71 -16.57 17.29
CA TYR A 121 -13.56 -15.40 17.45
C TYR A 121 -14.69 -15.35 16.42
N LEU A 122 -14.50 -16.03 15.28
CA LEU A 122 -15.42 -15.96 14.16
C LEU A 122 -16.50 -17.06 14.20
N GLU A 123 -16.27 -18.08 15.01
CA GLU A 123 -17.21 -19.18 15.24
C GLU A 123 -17.97 -19.01 16.59
#